data_50bcc8ec688b0a14f56db5d0e3cbd519
#
_entry.id   50bcc8ec688b0a14f56db5d0e3cbd519
#
_cell.length_a   1.000
_cell.length_b   1.000
_cell.length_c   1.000
_cell.angle_alpha   90.00
_cell.angle_beta   90.00
_cell.angle_gamma   90.00
#
_symmetry.space_group_name_H-M   'P 1'
#
loop_
_entity.id
_entity.type
_entity.pdbx_description
1 polymer ?
#
loop_
_entity_poly.entity_id
_entity_poly.type
_entity_poly.pdbx_seq_one_letter_code
_entity_poly.pdbx_strand_id
1 'polypeptide(L)'
;MNPPPSATVTRCCTSTSNGLSGVARFSMRPAAAARRAALAGKIERRATPDKPLDVLVQHLVTVALGGGFTADALFCEVRTAHAYRHLTREEFDWALTFVEGGGASLTAYPEYHRVKLVEGVYRVPDRGIARRHKLQVGTIVSDSAMQVKYLSGGQIGVIEEGFIARLRKGDCFIFAGRTLEYVRTQDMTAYVRKAATSRGVITSWAGAKMPLSNELADASLQVLASAAQGDFVDPELQAARPMLETQMRLSRLPTPQTLLIERFRSREGHHLFLYPFAGRNAHIGLASLLAWRLAKDAPNTFSISINDYGFELLSALPIDAAQLVEQTAFGDDELLHDVLASLNSSELARRRFREIARVAGLIFSGYPGTPKSTRQLQASSSLFYEVFAKYDAGNMLLTQAQAEVLSQELDIRRLAATLKRMRGQRTEFVDLRVPSPFALPLMVERFREKLTTEKLKDRLDRLLKDMEHAADLTEQEAERPSAPRAGPRARRKAGR
;
A
#
# COMPACT_ATOMS: atom_id res chain seq x y z
N MET A 1 11.41 34.06 29.91
CA MET A 1 11.24 33.45 28.59
C MET A 1 12.49 32.64 28.28
N ASN A 2 12.44 31.34 28.51
CA ASN A 2 13.54 30.42 28.17
C ASN A 2 13.30 29.85 26.77
N PRO A 3 14.33 29.73 25.91
CA PRO A 3 14.20 29.12 24.60
C PRO A 3 13.99 27.58 24.73
N PRO A 4 13.28 26.95 23.80
CA PRO A 4 13.02 25.53 23.86
C PRO A 4 14.30 24.70 23.57
N PRO A 5 14.44 23.49 24.11
CA PRO A 5 15.64 22.69 23.96
C PRO A 5 15.76 22.08 22.56
N SER A 6 16.69 22.62 21.79
CA SER A 6 17.22 22.00 20.59
C SER A 6 18.23 20.94 21.00
N ALA A 7 17.90 19.69 21.09
CA ALA A 7 18.87 18.57 21.05
C ALA A 7 18.25 17.23 21.46
N THR A 8 17.34 16.67 20.69
CA THR A 8 16.98 15.25 20.89
C THR A 8 16.69 14.47 19.60
N VAL A 9 16.77 15.09 18.42
CA VAL A 9 16.51 14.40 17.13
C VAL A 9 17.79 13.83 16.51
N THR A 10 18.97 14.20 16.99
CA THR A 10 20.26 13.86 16.34
C THR A 10 20.89 12.55 16.84
N ARG A 11 20.33 11.85 17.82
CA ARG A 11 20.98 10.66 18.42
C ARG A 11 20.39 9.30 18.03
N CYS A 12 19.39 9.23 17.14
CA CYS A 12 18.83 7.93 16.69
C CYS A 12 19.46 7.37 15.41
N CYS A 13 20.41 8.08 14.77
CA CYS A 13 20.98 7.68 13.47
C CYS A 13 22.46 7.25 13.48
N THR A 14 23.11 7.11 14.64
CA THR A 14 24.57 6.87 14.67
C THR A 14 25.04 5.53 15.24
N SER A 15 24.19 4.50 15.29
CA SER A 15 24.70 3.19 15.67
C SER A 15 24.03 2.07 14.89
N THR A 16 24.49 1.82 13.67
CA THR A 16 24.68 0.48 13.08
C THR A 16 25.46 0.66 11.77
N SER A 17 26.74 0.48 11.87
CA SER A 17 27.69 0.48 10.76
C SER A 17 27.50 -0.72 9.82
N ASN A 18 27.69 -0.46 8.52
CA ASN A 18 28.09 -1.38 7.47
C ASN A 18 27.11 -2.48 7.01
N GLY A 19 25.95 -2.09 6.46
CA GLY A 19 25.09 -3.01 5.71
C GLY A 19 23.73 -2.47 5.30
N LEU A 20 23.28 -1.39 5.93
CA LEU A 20 21.97 -0.78 5.69
C LEU A 20 22.05 0.61 5.04
N SER A 21 23.24 1.04 4.61
CA SER A 21 23.47 2.40 4.11
C SER A 21 22.65 2.76 2.87
N GLY A 22 22.37 1.80 1.98
CA GLY A 22 21.59 2.02 0.78
C GLY A 22 20.10 2.32 1.07
N VAL A 23 19.46 1.53 1.91
CA VAL A 23 18.01 1.68 2.23
C VAL A 23 17.77 2.94 3.08
N ALA A 24 18.67 3.28 4.00
CA ALA A 24 18.58 4.50 4.80
C ALA A 24 18.65 5.76 3.93
N ARG A 25 19.48 5.78 2.89
CA ARG A 25 19.61 6.91 1.94
C ARG A 25 18.34 7.15 1.11
N PHE A 26 17.53 6.12 0.87
CA PHE A 26 16.23 6.26 0.20
C PHE A 26 15.21 7.03 1.05
N SER A 27 15.24 6.92 2.38
CA SER A 27 14.33 7.62 3.28
C SER A 27 14.70 9.10 3.50
N MET A 28 15.86 9.56 3.09
CA MET A 28 16.28 10.97 3.28
C MET A 28 15.54 11.95 2.36
N ARG A 29 15.13 11.53 1.17
CA ARG A 29 14.38 12.39 0.22
C ARG A 29 13.02 12.86 0.76
N PRO A 30 12.15 11.97 1.27
CA PRO A 30 10.91 12.40 1.88
C PRO A 30 11.12 13.23 3.15
N ALA A 31 12.23 13.05 3.87
CA ALA A 31 12.54 13.88 5.03
C ALA A 31 12.84 15.35 4.64
N ALA A 32 13.65 15.59 3.60
CA ALA A 32 13.87 16.93 3.05
C ALA A 32 12.56 17.55 2.55
N ALA A 33 11.75 16.77 1.82
CA ALA A 33 10.46 17.21 1.31
C ALA A 33 9.48 17.56 2.44
N ALA A 34 9.40 16.74 3.48
CA ALA A 34 8.55 16.97 4.65
C ALA A 34 8.98 18.25 5.39
N ARG A 35 10.30 18.44 5.57
CA ARG A 35 10.83 19.66 6.21
C ARG A 35 10.52 20.91 5.39
N ARG A 36 10.75 20.90 4.07
CA ARG A 36 10.42 22.03 3.18
C ARG A 36 8.91 22.32 3.19
N ALA A 37 8.06 21.28 3.13
CA ALA A 37 6.61 21.43 3.19
C ALA A 37 6.15 22.01 4.53
N ALA A 38 6.70 21.55 5.65
CA ALA A 38 6.39 22.05 6.98
C ALA A 38 6.80 23.53 7.13
N LEU A 39 7.99 23.90 6.68
CA LEU A 39 8.46 25.30 6.70
C LEU A 39 7.59 26.22 5.81
N ALA A 40 7.05 25.69 4.72
CA ALA A 40 6.13 26.40 3.83
C ALA A 40 4.66 26.39 4.33
N GLY A 41 4.38 25.85 5.51
CA GLY A 41 3.02 25.74 6.05
C GLY A 41 2.08 24.82 5.27
N LYS A 42 2.63 23.95 4.42
CA LYS A 42 1.85 22.97 3.64
C LYS A 42 1.52 21.77 4.52
N ILE A 43 0.25 21.63 4.88
CA ILE A 43 -0.26 20.54 5.70
C ILE A 43 -1.00 19.55 4.81
N GLU A 44 -0.77 18.26 5.06
CA GLU A 44 -1.43 17.16 4.38
C GLU A 44 -2.94 17.21 4.57
N ARG A 45 -3.68 17.09 3.47
CA ARG A 45 -5.13 16.92 3.50
C ARG A 45 -5.49 15.45 3.49
N ARG A 46 -6.35 15.05 4.42
CA ARG A 46 -6.97 13.71 4.42
C ARG A 46 -8.47 13.85 4.22
N ALA A 47 -9.00 13.04 3.32
CA ALA A 47 -10.44 12.93 3.17
C ALA A 47 -11.02 12.30 4.43
N THR A 48 -11.99 12.96 5.04
CA THR A 48 -12.79 12.36 6.11
C THR A 48 -13.66 11.26 5.50
N PRO A 49 -13.81 10.08 6.14
CA PRO A 49 -14.79 9.10 5.72
C PRO A 49 -16.17 9.75 5.60
N ASP A 50 -16.88 9.46 4.51
CA ASP A 50 -18.22 9.97 4.29
C ASP A 50 -19.22 8.89 4.65
N LYS A 51 -20.08 9.17 5.62
CA LYS A 51 -21.19 8.31 6.07
C LYS A 51 -20.80 6.83 6.32
N PRO A 52 -19.81 6.51 7.18
CA PRO A 52 -19.45 5.11 7.45
C PRO A 52 -20.60 4.39 8.16
N LEU A 53 -21.41 3.64 7.41
CA LEU A 53 -22.65 3.01 7.89
C LEU A 53 -22.40 1.89 8.90
N ASP A 54 -21.27 1.19 8.80
CA ASP A 54 -20.82 0.21 9.80
C ASP A 54 -20.61 0.83 11.18
N VAL A 55 -20.02 2.04 11.21
CA VAL A 55 -19.84 2.83 12.44
C VAL A 55 -21.19 3.34 12.94
N LEU A 56 -22.08 3.80 12.05
CA LEU A 56 -23.44 4.22 12.42
C LEU A 56 -24.21 3.05 13.05
N VAL A 57 -24.21 1.90 12.40
CA VAL A 57 -24.83 0.66 12.92
C VAL A 57 -24.30 0.30 14.31
N GLN A 58 -23.00 0.40 14.53
CA GLN A 58 -22.39 0.17 15.85
C GLN A 58 -22.86 1.23 16.87
N HIS A 59 -22.90 2.50 16.45
CA HIS A 59 -23.30 3.63 17.30
C HIS A 59 -24.76 3.52 17.75
N LEU A 60 -25.69 3.16 16.85
CA LEU A 60 -27.10 2.92 17.20
C LEU A 60 -27.24 1.92 18.35
N VAL A 61 -26.51 0.79 18.31
CA VAL A 61 -26.53 -0.20 19.39
C VAL A 61 -25.90 0.37 20.68
N THR A 62 -24.85 1.18 20.56
CA THR A 62 -24.19 1.83 21.71
C THR A 62 -25.15 2.77 22.45
N VAL A 63 -25.86 3.62 21.71
CA VAL A 63 -26.83 4.56 22.31
C VAL A 63 -28.04 3.83 22.87
N ALA A 64 -28.53 2.79 22.18
CA ALA A 64 -29.62 1.94 22.67
C ALA A 64 -29.25 1.26 24.01
N LEU A 65 -27.99 0.89 24.18
CA LEU A 65 -27.45 0.29 25.42
C LEU A 65 -27.29 1.31 26.55
N GLY A 66 -27.05 2.59 26.21
CA GLY A 66 -26.85 3.70 27.14
C GLY A 66 -28.14 4.29 27.74
N GLY A 67 -29.29 3.77 27.40
CA GLY A 67 -30.60 4.25 27.89
C GLY A 67 -31.69 4.29 26.82
N GLY A 68 -31.31 4.13 25.58
CA GLY A 68 -32.21 4.16 24.43
C GLY A 68 -32.28 5.51 23.73
N PHE A 69 -32.95 5.57 22.59
CA PHE A 69 -33.11 6.77 21.78
C PHE A 69 -34.41 6.75 20.96
N THR A 70 -34.88 7.90 20.56
CA THR A 70 -35.91 8.05 19.54
C THR A 70 -35.24 8.27 18.18
N ALA A 71 -35.80 7.73 17.11
CA ALA A 71 -35.20 7.81 15.77
C ALA A 71 -34.88 9.25 15.33
N ASP A 72 -35.85 10.17 15.51
CA ASP A 72 -35.70 11.55 15.04
C ASP A 72 -34.65 12.33 15.81
N ALA A 73 -34.61 12.16 17.15
CA ALA A 73 -33.59 12.82 17.99
C ALA A 73 -32.18 12.37 17.61
N LEU A 74 -31.97 11.04 17.48
CA LEU A 74 -30.66 10.50 17.15
C LEU A 74 -30.25 10.82 15.69
N PHE A 75 -31.18 10.83 14.76
CA PHE A 75 -30.91 11.29 13.38
C PHE A 75 -30.38 12.73 13.35
N CYS A 76 -31.03 13.64 14.07
CA CYS A 76 -30.57 15.03 14.18
C CYS A 76 -29.18 15.11 14.84
N GLU A 77 -28.97 14.38 15.93
CA GLU A 77 -27.69 14.36 16.67
C GLU A 77 -26.54 13.86 15.80
N VAL A 78 -26.70 12.70 15.14
CA VAL A 78 -25.65 12.09 14.30
C VAL A 78 -25.22 13.03 13.18
N ARG A 79 -26.13 13.78 12.58
CA ARG A 79 -25.82 14.74 11.51
C ARG A 79 -25.02 15.96 11.95
N THR A 80 -24.89 16.22 13.24
CA THR A 80 -23.96 17.25 13.75
C THR A 80 -22.51 16.86 13.55
N ALA A 81 -22.19 15.56 13.46
CA ALA A 81 -20.85 15.09 13.18
C ALA A 81 -20.50 15.30 11.68
N HIS A 82 -19.27 15.80 11.43
CA HIS A 82 -18.81 16.11 10.07
C HIS A 82 -18.96 14.94 9.10
N ALA A 83 -18.66 13.72 9.53
CA ALA A 83 -18.76 12.52 8.70
C ALA A 83 -20.19 12.19 8.26
N TYR A 84 -21.20 12.60 9.03
CA TYR A 84 -22.62 12.29 8.77
C TYR A 84 -23.46 13.49 8.34
N ARG A 85 -22.84 14.65 8.05
CA ARG A 85 -23.59 15.86 7.63
C ARG A 85 -24.46 15.65 6.40
N HIS A 86 -24.10 14.71 5.54
CA HIS A 86 -24.81 14.34 4.32
C HIS A 86 -25.63 13.04 4.45
N LEU A 87 -25.76 12.50 5.67
CA LEU A 87 -26.59 11.33 5.92
C LEU A 87 -28.05 11.62 5.57
N THR A 88 -28.64 10.81 4.71
CA THR A 88 -30.05 10.92 4.36
C THR A 88 -30.92 10.18 5.37
N ARG A 89 -32.22 10.46 5.35
CA ARG A 89 -33.19 9.77 6.20
C ARG A 89 -33.27 8.30 5.82
N GLU A 90 -33.27 8.00 4.54
CA GLU A 90 -33.32 6.62 4.01
C GLU A 90 -32.13 5.79 4.48
N GLU A 91 -30.94 6.36 4.46
CA GLU A 91 -29.72 5.69 4.93
C GLU A 91 -29.77 5.43 6.44
N PHE A 92 -30.30 6.38 7.22
CA PHE A 92 -30.47 6.21 8.65
C PHE A 92 -31.54 5.17 8.97
N ASP A 93 -32.69 5.19 8.30
CA ASP A 93 -33.77 4.22 8.48
C ASP A 93 -33.33 2.81 8.05
N TRP A 94 -32.51 2.71 7.00
CA TRP A 94 -31.87 1.44 6.65
C TRP A 94 -31.00 0.92 7.80
N ALA A 95 -30.16 1.77 8.41
CA ALA A 95 -29.31 1.39 9.54
C ALA A 95 -30.14 0.95 10.77
N LEU A 96 -31.27 1.62 11.05
CA LEU A 96 -32.23 1.21 12.06
C LEU A 96 -32.80 -0.18 11.78
N THR A 97 -33.35 -0.40 10.59
CA THR A 97 -33.89 -1.70 10.17
C THR A 97 -32.82 -2.80 10.27
N PHE A 98 -31.58 -2.45 9.92
CA PHE A 98 -30.46 -3.38 10.00
C PHE A 98 -30.11 -3.78 11.45
N VAL A 99 -30.18 -2.86 12.42
CA VAL A 99 -29.93 -3.22 13.84
C VAL A 99 -31.13 -3.89 14.49
N GLU A 100 -32.33 -3.72 13.98
CA GLU A 100 -33.55 -4.40 14.46
C GLU A 100 -33.64 -5.86 14.01
N GLY A 101 -33.18 -6.18 12.78
CA GLY A 101 -33.39 -7.51 12.21
C GLY A 101 -32.18 -8.09 11.44
N GLY A 102 -31.07 -7.38 11.36
CA GLY A 102 -29.89 -7.84 10.59
C GLY A 102 -30.02 -7.71 9.06
N GLY A 103 -31.00 -6.91 8.57
CA GLY A 103 -31.34 -6.82 7.16
C GLY A 103 -32.21 -7.99 6.67
N ALA A 104 -32.54 -8.00 5.38
CA ALA A 104 -33.48 -8.99 4.83
C ALA A 104 -33.02 -10.44 4.98
N SER A 105 -31.70 -10.70 4.96
CA SER A 105 -31.15 -12.04 4.99
C SER A 105 -30.99 -12.66 6.37
N LEU A 106 -31.03 -11.87 7.46
CA LEU A 106 -30.70 -12.34 8.82
C LEU A 106 -31.86 -12.29 9.79
N THR A 107 -33.07 -11.94 9.34
CA THR A 107 -34.27 -11.79 10.16
C THR A 107 -34.64 -13.05 10.94
N ALA A 108 -34.29 -14.23 10.45
CA ALA A 108 -34.54 -15.50 11.12
C ALA A 108 -33.59 -15.77 12.33
N TYR A 109 -32.56 -14.94 12.51
CA TYR A 109 -31.52 -15.17 13.51
C TYR A 109 -31.61 -14.16 14.65
N PRO A 110 -32.09 -14.54 15.86
CA PRO A 110 -32.31 -13.63 16.99
C PRO A 110 -31.07 -12.84 17.45
N GLU A 111 -29.89 -13.38 17.24
CA GLU A 111 -28.62 -12.73 17.60
C GLU A 111 -28.34 -11.42 16.83
N TYR A 112 -29.03 -11.19 15.70
CA TYR A 112 -28.92 -9.96 14.91
C TYR A 112 -30.04 -8.96 15.19
N HIS A 113 -31.03 -9.32 16.05
CA HIS A 113 -32.05 -8.40 16.59
C HIS A 113 -31.43 -7.62 17.76
N ARG A 114 -30.58 -6.66 17.43
CA ARG A 114 -29.71 -5.99 18.42
C ARG A 114 -30.39 -4.86 19.17
N VAL A 115 -31.39 -4.25 18.55
CA VAL A 115 -32.25 -3.25 19.21
C VAL A 115 -33.71 -3.58 18.95
N LYS A 116 -34.59 -3.09 19.83
CA LYS A 116 -36.04 -3.24 19.70
C LYS A 116 -36.71 -1.92 20.06
N LEU A 117 -37.70 -1.54 19.30
CA LEU A 117 -38.56 -0.41 19.60
C LEU A 117 -39.57 -0.79 20.72
N VAL A 118 -39.51 -0.09 21.83
CA VAL A 118 -40.38 -0.26 23.00
C VAL A 118 -40.89 1.12 23.40
N GLU A 119 -42.19 1.34 23.32
CA GLU A 119 -42.84 2.62 23.69
C GLU A 119 -42.18 3.85 23.00
N GLY A 120 -41.83 3.72 21.71
CA GLY A 120 -41.22 4.80 20.94
C GLY A 120 -39.70 5.00 21.16
N VAL A 121 -39.11 4.17 22.00
CA VAL A 121 -37.66 4.24 22.31
C VAL A 121 -36.98 2.95 21.88
N TYR A 122 -35.89 3.07 21.13
CA TYR A 122 -35.03 1.94 20.75
C TYR A 122 -34.10 1.55 21.89
N ARG A 123 -34.15 0.27 22.30
CA ARG A 123 -33.38 -0.28 23.41
C ARG A 123 -32.77 -1.63 23.05
N VAL A 124 -31.67 -2.01 23.72
CA VAL A 124 -31.09 -3.36 23.58
C VAL A 124 -31.95 -4.34 24.39
N PRO A 125 -32.50 -5.40 23.75
CA PRO A 125 -33.48 -6.28 24.37
C PRO A 125 -32.85 -7.33 25.32
N ASP A 126 -31.60 -7.71 25.09
CA ASP A 126 -30.98 -8.89 25.72
C ASP A 126 -29.59 -8.59 26.32
N ARG A 127 -29.29 -9.19 27.49
CA ARG A 127 -27.99 -9.03 28.15
C ARG A 127 -26.85 -9.68 27.40
N GLY A 128 -27.07 -10.74 26.63
CA GLY A 128 -26.07 -11.42 25.83
C GLY A 128 -25.64 -10.54 24.66
N ILE A 129 -26.58 -9.85 24.00
CA ILE A 129 -26.34 -8.85 22.95
C ILE A 129 -25.53 -7.68 23.53
N ALA A 130 -25.97 -7.16 24.69
CA ALA A 130 -25.25 -6.09 25.39
C ALA A 130 -23.80 -6.46 25.71
N ARG A 131 -23.57 -7.68 26.21
CA ARG A 131 -22.23 -8.19 26.51
C ARG A 131 -21.37 -8.33 25.26
N ARG A 132 -21.92 -8.91 24.17
CA ARG A 132 -21.18 -9.03 22.89
C ARG A 132 -20.79 -7.65 22.35
N HIS A 133 -21.71 -6.69 22.36
CA HIS A 133 -21.46 -5.34 21.90
C HIS A 133 -20.33 -4.67 22.70
N LYS A 134 -20.38 -4.71 24.03
CA LYS A 134 -19.33 -4.14 24.89
C LYS A 134 -17.95 -4.74 24.66
N LEU A 135 -17.86 -6.00 24.23
CA LEU A 135 -16.60 -6.68 23.94
C LEU A 135 -16.02 -6.35 22.56
N GLN A 136 -16.81 -5.76 21.67
CA GLN A 136 -16.45 -5.53 20.27
C GLN A 136 -16.58 -4.07 19.81
N VAL A 137 -17.10 -3.19 20.68
CA VAL A 137 -17.24 -1.77 20.33
C VAL A 137 -15.88 -1.17 19.98
N GLY A 138 -15.82 -0.48 18.85
CA GLY A 138 -14.63 0.19 18.35
C GLY A 138 -14.48 0.03 16.85
N THR A 139 -13.77 0.99 16.23
CA THR A 139 -13.60 1.06 14.78
C THR A 139 -12.20 0.63 14.34
N ILE A 140 -11.26 0.46 15.28
CA ILE A 140 -9.91 -0.04 15.01
C ILE A 140 -9.95 -1.55 15.00
N VAL A 141 -10.05 -2.11 13.81
CA VAL A 141 -9.97 -3.55 13.58
C VAL A 141 -8.51 -3.85 13.29
N SER A 142 -7.76 -4.31 14.31
CA SER A 142 -6.37 -4.69 14.10
C SER A 142 -6.26 -5.88 13.15
N ASP A 143 -5.24 -5.87 12.29
CA ASP A 143 -4.76 -7.08 11.68
C ASP A 143 -4.50 -8.10 12.78
N SER A 144 -4.99 -9.31 12.58
CA SER A 144 -4.93 -10.33 13.61
C SER A 144 -3.48 -10.66 13.93
N ALA A 145 -3.04 -10.35 15.15
CA ALA A 145 -1.74 -10.75 15.63
C ALA A 145 -1.80 -12.20 16.13
N MET A 146 -0.85 -13.01 15.69
CA MET A 146 -0.72 -14.41 16.07
C MET A 146 0.39 -14.58 17.11
N GLN A 147 0.17 -15.43 18.10
CA GLN A 147 1.24 -15.82 19.01
C GLN A 147 2.20 -16.79 18.34
N VAL A 148 3.49 -16.63 18.58
CA VAL A 148 4.52 -17.59 18.16
C VAL A 148 4.94 -18.40 19.37
N LYS A 149 4.74 -19.74 19.33
CA LYS A 149 5.08 -20.68 20.40
C LYS A 149 5.89 -21.85 19.88
N TYR A 150 6.82 -22.32 20.69
CA TYR A 150 7.45 -23.61 20.40
C TYR A 150 6.45 -24.77 20.57
N LEU A 151 6.65 -25.84 19.81
CA LEU A 151 5.91 -27.09 20.05
C LEU A 151 6.04 -27.61 21.47
N SER A 152 7.18 -27.34 22.12
CA SER A 152 7.47 -27.66 23.52
C SER A 152 6.77 -26.74 24.54
N GLY A 153 6.03 -25.71 24.08
CA GLY A 153 5.17 -24.89 24.93
C GLY A 153 5.66 -23.48 25.29
N GLY A 154 6.88 -23.10 24.98
CA GLY A 154 7.40 -21.75 25.27
C GLY A 154 6.88 -20.69 24.30
N GLN A 155 6.34 -19.55 24.81
CA GLN A 155 5.97 -18.40 23.98
C GLN A 155 7.19 -17.60 23.63
N ILE A 156 7.30 -17.16 22.33
CA ILE A 156 8.43 -16.39 21.82
C ILE A 156 8.04 -14.93 21.60
N GLY A 157 6.82 -14.68 21.13
CA GLY A 157 6.34 -13.33 20.84
C GLY A 157 5.06 -13.33 20.02
N VAL A 158 4.80 -12.21 19.36
CA VAL A 158 3.60 -11.98 18.53
C VAL A 158 4.04 -11.58 17.14
N ILE A 159 3.37 -12.08 16.10
CA ILE A 159 3.67 -11.85 14.69
C ILE A 159 2.37 -11.56 13.92
N GLU A 160 2.44 -10.83 12.82
CA GLU A 160 1.27 -10.58 11.97
C GLU A 160 0.79 -11.87 11.29
N GLU A 161 -0.52 -12.07 11.31
CA GLU A 161 -1.17 -13.19 10.62
C GLU A 161 -0.81 -13.24 9.13
N GLY A 162 -0.80 -12.08 8.46
CA GLY A 162 -0.49 -11.97 7.04
C GLY A 162 0.90 -12.49 6.68
N PHE A 163 1.85 -12.46 7.61
CA PHE A 163 3.16 -13.09 7.43
C PHE A 163 3.06 -14.62 7.52
N ILE A 164 2.43 -15.14 8.58
CA ILE A 164 2.29 -16.59 8.81
C ILE A 164 1.44 -17.25 7.72
N ALA A 165 0.40 -16.60 7.25
CA ALA A 165 -0.48 -17.12 6.19
C ALA A 165 0.25 -17.44 4.88
N ARG A 166 1.41 -16.81 4.64
CA ARG A 166 2.26 -17.04 3.45
C ARG A 166 3.26 -18.18 3.62
N LEU A 167 3.48 -18.65 4.85
CA LEU A 167 4.42 -19.73 5.14
C LEU A 167 3.78 -21.10 4.90
N ARG A 168 4.56 -22.01 4.33
CA ARG A 168 4.24 -23.42 4.23
C ARG A 168 4.87 -24.20 5.38
N LYS A 169 4.29 -25.31 5.74
CA LYS A 169 4.89 -26.22 6.73
C LYS A 169 6.33 -26.58 6.31
N GLY A 170 7.28 -26.38 7.20
CA GLY A 170 8.71 -26.58 6.97
C GLY A 170 9.47 -25.32 6.54
N ASP A 171 8.78 -24.23 6.21
CA ASP A 171 9.45 -22.96 5.90
C ASP A 171 10.13 -22.40 7.14
N CYS A 172 11.38 -21.91 6.95
CA CYS A 172 12.16 -21.31 7.99
C CYS A 172 12.07 -19.78 7.92
N PHE A 173 11.94 -19.13 9.08
CA PHE A 173 11.90 -17.69 9.19
C PHE A 173 12.69 -17.19 10.40
N ILE A 174 13.14 -15.94 10.35
CA ILE A 174 13.90 -15.31 11.42
C ILE A 174 12.93 -14.49 12.27
N PHE A 175 12.86 -14.80 13.57
CA PHE A 175 12.01 -14.10 14.52
C PHE A 175 12.70 -13.98 15.87
N ALA A 176 12.68 -12.77 16.47
CA ALA A 176 13.33 -12.48 17.75
C ALA A 176 14.81 -12.97 17.81
N GLY A 177 15.57 -12.75 16.70
CA GLY A 177 16.98 -13.14 16.59
C GLY A 177 17.23 -14.65 16.48
N ARG A 178 16.19 -15.45 16.20
CA ARG A 178 16.27 -16.91 16.09
C ARG A 178 15.72 -17.38 14.76
N THR A 179 16.32 -18.41 14.18
CA THR A 179 15.75 -19.07 13.00
C THR A 179 14.79 -20.17 13.48
N LEU A 180 13.54 -20.03 13.09
CA LEU A 180 12.42 -20.90 13.47
C LEU A 180 11.89 -21.57 12.23
N GLU A 181 11.49 -22.84 12.36
CA GLU A 181 10.78 -23.58 11.31
C GLU A 181 9.29 -23.59 11.63
N TYR A 182 8.45 -23.17 10.68
CA TYR A 182 7.01 -23.17 10.83
C TYR A 182 6.45 -24.59 10.73
N VAL A 183 5.65 -24.99 11.70
CA VAL A 183 5.08 -26.35 11.77
C VAL A 183 3.59 -26.33 11.45
N ARG A 184 2.82 -25.50 12.17
CA ARG A 184 1.37 -25.39 11.97
C ARG A 184 0.83 -24.12 12.64
N THR A 185 -0.37 -23.72 12.24
CA THR A 185 -1.20 -22.75 12.96
C THR A 185 -2.35 -23.45 13.65
N GLN A 186 -2.62 -23.09 14.88
CA GLN A 186 -3.79 -23.52 15.64
C GLN A 186 -4.17 -22.40 16.61
N ASP A 187 -5.46 -22.03 16.69
CA ASP A 187 -6.03 -21.06 17.65
C ASP A 187 -5.23 -19.75 17.76
N MET A 188 -5.00 -19.06 16.63
CA MET A 188 -4.20 -17.83 16.55
C MET A 188 -2.76 -17.98 17.09
N THR A 189 -2.25 -19.18 17.08
CA THR A 189 -0.87 -19.50 17.47
C THR A 189 -0.14 -20.18 16.34
N ALA A 190 0.98 -19.61 15.93
CA ALA A 190 1.94 -20.24 15.04
C ALA A 190 2.87 -21.11 15.85
N TYR A 191 2.76 -22.42 15.69
CA TYR A 191 3.67 -23.38 16.33
C TYR A 191 4.92 -23.57 15.49
N VAL A 192 6.05 -23.43 16.16
CA VAL A 192 7.36 -23.48 15.52
C VAL A 192 8.30 -24.44 16.26
N ARG A 193 9.36 -24.83 15.56
CA ARG A 193 10.51 -25.49 16.19
C ARG A 193 11.78 -24.74 15.85
N LYS A 194 12.87 -24.99 16.57
CA LYS A 194 14.18 -24.44 16.25
C LYS A 194 14.61 -25.02 14.89
N ALA A 195 14.96 -24.15 13.94
CA ALA A 195 15.42 -24.59 12.64
C ALA A 195 16.83 -25.20 12.73
N ALA A 196 17.08 -26.24 11.93
CA ALA A 196 18.43 -26.83 11.77
C ALA A 196 19.35 -25.95 10.91
N THR A 197 18.78 -24.95 10.22
CA THR A 197 19.52 -24.02 9.34
C THR A 197 19.52 -22.62 9.92
N SER A 198 20.55 -21.84 9.62
CA SER A 198 20.59 -20.40 9.91
C SER A 198 19.84 -19.57 8.86
N ARG A 199 19.34 -20.18 7.79
CA ARG A 199 18.67 -19.53 6.67
C ARG A 199 17.18 -19.49 6.90
N GLY A 200 16.55 -18.31 6.77
CA GLY A 200 15.12 -18.14 6.93
C GLY A 200 14.64 -16.85 6.28
N VAL A 201 13.33 -16.79 5.98
CA VAL A 201 12.67 -15.57 5.51
C VAL A 201 12.67 -14.55 6.64
N ILE A 202 13.00 -13.30 6.34
CA ILE A 202 12.87 -12.22 7.34
C ILE A 202 11.39 -11.97 7.60
N THR A 203 11.02 -11.91 8.88
CA THR A 203 9.69 -11.46 9.26
C THR A 203 9.45 -10.04 8.76
N SER A 204 8.36 -9.87 8.03
CA SER A 204 7.90 -8.55 7.59
C SER A 204 6.63 -8.20 8.35
N TRP A 205 6.60 -7.01 8.89
CA TRP A 205 5.41 -6.40 9.46
C TRP A 205 4.81 -5.52 8.38
N ALA A 206 3.61 -5.82 7.93
CA ALA A 206 2.94 -4.99 6.93
C ALA A 206 2.70 -3.59 7.49
N GLY A 207 2.40 -3.48 8.79
CA GLY A 207 2.06 -2.24 9.46
C GLY A 207 0.98 -1.47 8.70
N ALA A 208 0.36 -0.49 9.32
CA ALA A 208 -0.40 0.51 8.57
C ALA A 208 0.60 1.37 7.77
N LYS A 209 0.97 0.92 6.59
CA LYS A 209 1.81 1.72 5.68
C LYS A 209 0.97 2.90 5.21
N MET A 210 1.13 4.03 5.87
CA MET A 210 0.52 5.27 5.40
C MET A 210 1.09 5.58 4.02
N PRO A 211 0.25 5.69 2.98
CA PRO A 211 0.72 6.04 1.65
C PRO A 211 1.28 7.47 1.68
N LEU A 212 2.26 7.74 0.82
CA LEU A 212 2.78 9.08 0.60
C LEU A 212 1.63 10.02 0.23
N SER A 213 1.48 11.15 0.94
CA SER A 213 0.44 12.15 0.62
C SER A 213 0.71 12.86 -0.70
N ASN A 214 -0.29 13.57 -1.24
CA ASN A 214 -0.12 14.39 -2.44
C ASN A 214 0.91 15.49 -2.20
N GLU A 215 0.77 16.20 -1.09
CA GLU A 215 1.64 17.32 -0.71
C GLU A 215 3.09 16.86 -0.55
N LEU A 216 3.31 15.70 0.08
CA LEU A 216 4.65 15.16 0.25
C LEU A 216 5.22 14.58 -1.06
N ALA A 217 4.39 14.02 -1.92
CA ALA A 217 4.79 13.55 -3.25
C ALA A 217 5.25 14.70 -4.14
N ASP A 218 4.45 15.78 -4.19
CA ASP A 218 4.78 16.98 -4.97
C ASP A 218 6.03 17.67 -4.41
N ALA A 219 6.15 17.77 -3.09
CA ALA A 219 7.35 18.31 -2.45
C ALA A 219 8.59 17.44 -2.75
N SER A 220 8.44 16.11 -2.83
CA SER A 220 9.53 15.19 -3.19
C SER A 220 9.99 15.41 -4.64
N LEU A 221 9.08 15.60 -5.58
CA LEU A 221 9.43 15.93 -6.98
C LEU A 221 10.14 17.30 -7.08
N GLN A 222 9.71 18.30 -6.29
CA GLN A 222 10.37 19.61 -6.25
C GLN A 222 11.79 19.50 -5.68
N VAL A 223 11.98 18.72 -4.62
CA VAL A 223 13.31 18.43 -4.04
C VAL A 223 14.22 17.74 -5.05
N LEU A 224 13.71 16.78 -5.82
CA LEU A 224 14.47 16.12 -6.89
C LEU A 224 14.80 17.09 -8.05
N ALA A 225 13.88 17.98 -8.39
CA ALA A 225 14.14 19.02 -9.39
C ALA A 225 15.26 19.99 -8.95
N SER A 226 15.29 20.39 -7.67
CA SER A 226 16.41 21.18 -7.10
C SER A 226 17.73 20.41 -7.17
N ALA A 227 17.72 19.12 -6.77
CA ALA A 227 18.91 18.27 -6.85
C ALA A 227 19.43 18.08 -8.28
N ALA A 228 18.52 17.99 -9.27
CA ALA A 228 18.88 17.91 -10.69
C ALA A 228 19.62 19.18 -11.20
N GLN A 229 19.39 20.31 -10.55
CA GLN A 229 20.07 21.58 -10.80
C GLN A 229 21.35 21.78 -9.96
N GLY A 230 21.74 20.76 -9.18
CA GLY A 230 22.92 20.83 -8.32
C GLY A 230 22.68 21.47 -6.94
N ASP A 231 21.44 21.78 -6.59
CA ASP A 231 21.08 22.33 -5.30
C ASP A 231 20.94 21.20 -4.24
N PHE A 232 21.95 21.07 -3.37
CA PHE A 232 22.03 20.12 -2.26
C PHE A 232 22.16 20.84 -0.92
N VAL A 233 21.48 21.96 -0.74
CA VAL A 233 21.59 22.77 0.50
C VAL A 233 21.02 22.05 1.72
N ASP A 234 19.96 21.28 1.57
CA ASP A 234 19.34 20.55 2.67
C ASP A 234 20.26 19.45 3.21
N PRO A 235 20.43 19.30 4.54
CA PRO A 235 21.29 18.27 5.12
C PRO A 235 20.86 16.84 4.73
N GLU A 236 19.56 16.62 4.57
CA GLU A 236 19.03 15.33 4.10
C GLU A 236 19.39 15.07 2.62
N LEU A 237 19.39 16.12 1.79
CA LEU A 237 19.84 16.01 0.40
C LEU A 237 21.34 15.80 0.30
N GLN A 238 22.13 16.45 1.15
CA GLN A 238 23.59 16.21 1.23
C GLN A 238 23.87 14.75 1.57
N ALA A 239 23.14 14.17 2.53
CA ALA A 239 23.28 12.76 2.89
C ALA A 239 22.84 11.82 1.76
N ALA A 240 21.86 12.21 0.94
CA ALA A 240 21.38 11.44 -0.22
C ALA A 240 22.18 11.69 -1.51
N ARG A 241 23.05 12.71 -1.53
CA ARG A 241 23.78 13.17 -2.72
C ARG A 241 24.51 12.05 -3.48
N PRO A 242 25.30 11.15 -2.84
CA PRO A 242 25.99 10.09 -3.59
C PRO A 242 25.04 9.18 -4.38
N MET A 243 23.87 8.87 -3.79
CA MET A 243 22.85 8.05 -4.45
C MET A 243 22.20 8.82 -5.60
N LEU A 244 21.87 10.11 -5.43
CA LEU A 244 21.24 10.93 -6.46
C LEU A 244 22.21 11.19 -7.62
N GLU A 245 23.49 11.41 -7.34
CA GLU A 245 24.52 11.52 -8.37
C GLU A 245 24.68 10.21 -9.16
N THR A 246 24.67 9.05 -8.48
CA THR A 246 24.66 7.75 -9.16
C THR A 246 23.42 7.58 -10.04
N GLN A 247 22.24 8.01 -9.55
CA GLN A 247 21.00 7.99 -10.35
C GLN A 247 21.15 8.87 -11.60
N MET A 248 21.71 10.08 -11.49
CA MET A 248 21.90 10.99 -12.62
C MET A 248 22.94 10.48 -13.63
N ARG A 249 23.96 9.74 -13.18
CA ARG A 249 24.94 9.10 -14.07
C ARG A 249 24.36 7.94 -14.87
N LEU A 250 23.52 7.12 -14.25
CA LEU A 250 22.92 5.94 -14.88
C LEU A 250 21.59 6.24 -15.59
N SER A 251 20.90 7.30 -15.18
CA SER A 251 19.57 7.64 -15.64
C SER A 251 19.29 9.15 -15.52
N ARG A 252 18.09 9.51 -15.06
CA ARG A 252 17.63 10.89 -14.83
C ARG A 252 16.96 10.98 -13.45
N LEU A 253 16.69 12.21 -13.00
CA LEU A 253 15.80 12.48 -11.88
C LEU A 253 14.42 12.90 -12.40
N PRO A 254 13.32 12.31 -11.92
CA PRO A 254 11.99 12.78 -12.26
C PRO A 254 11.75 14.16 -11.63
N THR A 255 10.99 15.00 -12.35
CA THR A 255 10.64 16.36 -11.95
C THR A 255 9.14 16.58 -12.08
N PRO A 256 8.58 17.69 -11.58
CA PRO A 256 7.18 18.02 -11.83
C PRO A 256 6.81 18.11 -13.33
N GLN A 257 7.77 18.40 -14.21
CA GLN A 257 7.58 18.56 -15.65
C GLN A 257 7.91 17.30 -16.46
N THR A 258 8.58 16.31 -15.86
CA THR A 258 9.05 15.12 -16.56
C THR A 258 8.59 13.84 -15.86
N LEU A 259 8.05 12.91 -16.63
CA LEU A 259 7.79 11.54 -16.22
C LEU A 259 8.97 10.66 -16.63
N LEU A 260 9.72 10.15 -15.68
CA LEU A 260 10.79 9.21 -15.94
C LEU A 260 10.23 7.80 -16.12
N ILE A 261 10.60 7.16 -17.24
CA ILE A 261 10.35 5.76 -17.52
C ILE A 261 11.68 5.09 -17.84
N GLU A 262 12.05 4.09 -17.04
CA GLU A 262 13.27 3.32 -17.24
C GLU A 262 12.94 1.93 -17.79
N ARG A 263 13.71 1.48 -18.77
CA ARG A 263 13.63 0.13 -19.33
C ARG A 263 14.88 -0.64 -19.00
N PHE A 264 14.72 -1.87 -18.58
CA PHE A 264 15.83 -2.74 -18.23
C PHE A 264 15.53 -4.18 -18.66
N ARG A 265 16.54 -4.90 -19.12
CA ARG A 265 16.43 -6.33 -19.43
C ARG A 265 17.31 -7.15 -18.52
N SER A 266 16.72 -8.13 -17.85
CA SER A 266 17.45 -9.08 -17.02
C SER A 266 17.18 -10.52 -17.46
N ARG A 267 17.73 -11.49 -16.71
CA ARG A 267 17.40 -12.90 -16.89
C ARG A 267 15.95 -13.25 -16.56
N GLU A 268 15.25 -12.37 -15.83
CA GLU A 268 13.85 -12.56 -15.43
C GLU A 268 12.87 -12.04 -16.48
N GLY A 269 13.34 -11.22 -17.41
CA GLY A 269 12.53 -10.65 -18.49
C GLY A 269 12.81 -9.17 -18.74
N HIS A 270 11.78 -8.51 -19.24
CA HIS A 270 11.78 -7.09 -19.59
C HIS A 270 11.11 -6.30 -18.49
N HIS A 271 11.82 -5.33 -17.93
CA HIS A 271 11.38 -4.47 -16.85
C HIS A 271 11.03 -3.10 -17.41
N LEU A 272 9.91 -2.56 -16.96
CA LEU A 272 9.48 -1.20 -17.22
C LEU A 272 9.19 -0.54 -15.86
N PHE A 273 9.98 0.46 -15.49
CA PHE A 273 9.81 1.22 -14.25
C PHE A 273 9.23 2.59 -14.56
N LEU A 274 8.20 2.98 -13.85
CA LEU A 274 7.56 4.29 -13.94
C LEU A 274 7.60 4.98 -12.59
N TYR A 275 7.89 6.29 -12.58
CA TYR A 275 8.05 7.07 -11.34
C TYR A 275 7.07 8.25 -11.28
N PRO A 276 5.75 7.99 -11.16
CA PRO A 276 4.77 9.06 -11.10
C PRO A 276 4.69 9.76 -9.74
N PHE A 277 5.32 9.25 -8.67
CA PHE A 277 5.27 9.86 -7.33
C PHE A 277 3.83 10.14 -6.88
N ALA A 278 3.00 9.10 -6.86
CA ALA A 278 1.59 9.23 -6.50
C ALA A 278 1.21 8.46 -5.22
N GLY A 279 2.19 7.84 -4.57
CA GLY A 279 1.95 6.99 -3.40
C GLY A 279 1.40 5.61 -3.78
N ARG A 280 1.63 4.69 -2.89
CA ARG A 280 1.38 3.25 -3.10
C ARG A 280 -0.04 2.93 -3.54
N ASN A 281 -1.06 3.54 -2.92
CA ASN A 281 -2.46 3.25 -3.23
C ASN A 281 -2.80 3.62 -4.68
N ALA A 282 -2.44 4.82 -5.12
CA ALA A 282 -2.63 5.21 -6.51
C ALA A 282 -1.79 4.35 -7.47
N HIS A 283 -0.58 3.95 -7.06
CA HIS A 283 0.29 3.10 -7.89
C HIS A 283 -0.27 1.70 -8.10
N ILE A 284 -1.01 1.11 -7.14
CA ILE A 284 -1.70 -0.17 -7.34
C ILE A 284 -2.67 -0.07 -8.51
N GLY A 285 -3.53 0.95 -8.49
CA GLY A 285 -4.48 1.19 -9.57
C GLY A 285 -3.81 1.53 -10.90
N LEU A 286 -2.81 2.42 -10.88
CA LEU A 286 -2.05 2.81 -12.09
C LEU A 286 -1.33 1.63 -12.73
N ALA A 287 -0.60 0.83 -11.94
CA ALA A 287 0.16 -0.30 -12.46
C ALA A 287 -0.76 -1.37 -13.07
N SER A 288 -1.89 -1.67 -12.40
CA SER A 288 -2.88 -2.61 -12.92
C SER A 288 -3.55 -2.10 -14.19
N LEU A 289 -3.94 -0.82 -14.20
CA LEU A 289 -4.55 -0.16 -15.36
C LEU A 289 -3.61 -0.17 -16.56
N LEU A 290 -2.34 0.25 -16.38
CA LEU A 290 -1.37 0.28 -17.47
C LEU A 290 -1.00 -1.13 -17.94
N ALA A 291 -0.84 -2.10 -17.04
CA ALA A 291 -0.62 -3.49 -17.41
C ALA A 291 -1.78 -4.03 -18.26
N TRP A 292 -3.02 -3.71 -17.89
CA TRP A 292 -4.20 -4.11 -18.64
C TRP A 292 -4.28 -3.42 -20.01
N ARG A 293 -4.04 -2.11 -20.10
CA ARG A 293 -4.06 -1.36 -21.36
C ARG A 293 -2.97 -1.86 -22.30
N LEU A 294 -1.74 -2.04 -21.82
CA LEU A 294 -0.62 -2.56 -22.62
C LEU A 294 -0.88 -4.01 -23.09
N ALA A 295 -1.62 -4.80 -22.32
CA ALA A 295 -1.97 -6.17 -22.72
C ALA A 295 -3.16 -6.25 -23.68
N LYS A 296 -3.94 -5.18 -23.84
CA LYS A 296 -5.14 -5.14 -24.71
C LYS A 296 -4.78 -5.28 -26.17
N ASP A 297 -3.75 -4.58 -26.61
CA ASP A 297 -3.32 -4.57 -28.02
C ASP A 297 -2.24 -5.62 -28.30
N ALA A 298 -1.38 -5.92 -27.34
CA ALA A 298 -0.33 -6.94 -27.42
C ALA A 298 -0.45 -7.89 -26.22
N PRO A 299 -1.05 -9.07 -26.37
CA PRO A 299 -1.26 -10.02 -25.26
C PRO A 299 0.04 -10.28 -24.50
N ASN A 300 0.07 -9.89 -23.24
CA ASN A 300 1.22 -9.99 -22.36
C ASN A 300 0.80 -10.21 -20.90
N THR A 301 1.69 -10.73 -20.09
CA THR A 301 1.46 -10.97 -18.66
C THR A 301 2.49 -10.20 -17.86
N PHE A 302 2.03 -9.47 -16.85
CA PHE A 302 2.87 -8.62 -16.03
C PHE A 302 2.91 -9.09 -14.57
N SER A 303 4.13 -9.11 -14.02
CA SER A 303 4.34 -9.10 -12.56
C SER A 303 4.53 -7.65 -12.13
N ILE A 304 3.84 -7.24 -11.08
CA ILE A 304 3.81 -5.86 -10.61
C ILE A 304 4.54 -5.75 -9.27
N SER A 305 5.45 -4.77 -9.14
CA SER A 305 6.05 -4.36 -7.87
C SER A 305 5.80 -2.88 -7.65
N ILE A 306 5.51 -2.46 -6.42
CA ILE A 306 5.02 -1.11 -6.13
C ILE A 306 5.69 -0.56 -4.88
N ASN A 307 6.04 0.74 -4.92
CA ASN A 307 6.37 1.52 -3.73
C ASN A 307 5.68 2.91 -3.78
N ASP A 308 5.99 3.79 -2.85
CA ASP A 308 5.37 5.11 -2.78
C ASP A 308 5.83 6.08 -3.88
N TYR A 309 6.90 5.76 -4.61
CA TYR A 309 7.51 6.64 -5.62
C TYR A 309 7.26 6.19 -7.04
N GLY A 310 7.06 4.89 -7.25
CA GLY A 310 6.85 4.31 -8.56
C GLY A 310 6.44 2.85 -8.52
N PHE A 311 6.42 2.24 -9.69
CA PHE A 311 6.10 0.83 -9.86
C PHE A 311 6.87 0.22 -11.02
N GLU A 312 6.96 -1.10 -11.00
CA GLU A 312 7.58 -1.96 -12.01
C GLU A 312 6.51 -2.82 -12.68
N LEU A 313 6.56 -2.88 -14.00
CA LEU A 313 5.89 -3.92 -14.80
C LEU A 313 6.99 -4.83 -15.36
N LEU A 314 6.98 -6.09 -14.95
CA LEU A 314 7.90 -7.10 -15.44
C LEU A 314 7.16 -8.09 -16.31
N SER A 315 7.68 -8.34 -17.51
CA SER A 315 7.16 -9.34 -18.44
C SER A 315 8.26 -10.26 -18.98
N ALA A 316 7.93 -11.50 -19.26
CA ALA A 316 8.80 -12.43 -19.98
C ALA A 316 8.99 -12.02 -21.45
N LEU A 317 7.98 -11.36 -22.04
CA LEU A 317 7.98 -10.88 -23.42
C LEU A 317 8.38 -9.39 -23.48
N PRO A 318 8.90 -8.91 -24.59
CA PRO A 318 9.13 -7.48 -24.82
C PRO A 318 7.86 -6.67 -24.56
N ILE A 319 8.02 -5.50 -23.93
CA ILE A 319 6.93 -4.59 -23.63
C ILE A 319 6.90 -3.53 -24.72
N ASP A 320 5.80 -3.47 -25.46
CA ASP A 320 5.56 -2.38 -26.39
C ASP A 320 5.24 -1.10 -25.62
N ALA A 321 6.09 -0.11 -25.75
CA ALA A 321 5.97 1.17 -25.09
C ALA A 321 5.39 2.27 -25.99
N ALA A 322 4.93 1.95 -27.21
CA ALA A 322 4.40 2.94 -28.15
C ALA A 322 3.26 3.76 -27.54
N GLN A 323 2.29 3.12 -26.90
CA GLN A 323 1.19 3.78 -26.21
C GLN A 323 1.64 4.73 -25.07
N LEU A 324 2.77 4.42 -24.41
CA LEU A 324 3.35 5.30 -23.38
C LEU A 324 4.06 6.49 -24.02
N VAL A 325 4.74 6.29 -25.17
CA VAL A 325 5.37 7.36 -25.94
C VAL A 325 4.32 8.33 -26.47
N GLU A 326 3.25 7.80 -27.04
CA GLU A 326 2.13 8.58 -27.58
C GLU A 326 1.19 9.11 -26.47
N GLN A 327 1.45 8.73 -25.22
CA GLN A 327 0.64 9.07 -24.04
C GLN A 327 -0.84 8.59 -24.09
N THR A 328 -1.18 7.74 -25.03
CA THR A 328 -2.54 7.18 -25.18
C THR A 328 -2.93 6.31 -24.00
N ALA A 329 -1.94 5.60 -23.41
CA ALA A 329 -2.14 4.80 -22.20
C ALA A 329 -2.53 5.64 -20.95
N PHE A 330 -2.33 6.95 -20.96
CA PHE A 330 -2.64 7.87 -19.86
C PHE A 330 -4.02 8.54 -20.00
N GLY A 331 -4.87 8.10 -20.95
CA GLY A 331 -6.22 8.59 -21.09
C GLY A 331 -7.06 8.37 -19.84
N ASP A 332 -8.00 9.26 -19.57
CA ASP A 332 -8.95 9.21 -18.45
C ASP A 332 -10.37 8.85 -18.89
N ASP A 333 -10.58 8.69 -20.20
CA ASP A 333 -11.83 8.18 -20.76
C ASP A 333 -12.10 6.78 -20.22
N GLU A 334 -13.30 6.52 -19.73
CA GLU A 334 -13.74 5.25 -19.13
C GLU A 334 -12.86 4.74 -17.96
N LEU A 335 -12.15 5.64 -17.26
CA LEU A 335 -11.18 5.30 -16.22
C LEU A 335 -11.73 4.32 -15.18
N LEU A 336 -12.95 4.58 -14.68
CA LEU A 336 -13.54 3.72 -13.65
C LEU A 336 -13.81 2.31 -14.18
N HIS A 337 -14.31 2.20 -15.40
CA HIS A 337 -14.54 0.91 -16.08
C HIS A 337 -13.22 0.16 -16.26
N ASP A 338 -12.20 0.81 -16.80
CA ASP A 338 -10.88 0.21 -17.04
C ASP A 338 -10.20 -0.25 -15.75
N VAL A 339 -10.27 0.57 -14.68
CA VAL A 339 -9.72 0.21 -13.37
C VAL A 339 -10.44 -1.00 -12.79
N LEU A 340 -11.76 -1.05 -12.86
CA LEU A 340 -12.53 -2.19 -12.37
C LEU A 340 -12.28 -3.46 -13.20
N ALA A 341 -12.08 -3.32 -14.51
CA ALA A 341 -11.72 -4.44 -15.39
C ALA A 341 -10.28 -4.95 -15.15
N SER A 342 -9.36 -4.05 -14.79
CA SER A 342 -7.95 -4.38 -14.55
C SER A 342 -7.69 -5.06 -13.21
N LEU A 343 -8.63 -5.01 -12.28
CA LEU A 343 -8.50 -5.50 -10.90
C LEU A 343 -9.58 -6.52 -10.58
N ASN A 344 -9.25 -7.45 -9.70
CA ASN A 344 -10.26 -8.29 -9.07
C ASN A 344 -11.02 -7.50 -7.99
N SER A 345 -11.84 -6.54 -8.45
CA SER A 345 -12.58 -5.61 -7.59
C SER A 345 -13.49 -6.32 -6.59
N SER A 346 -14.04 -7.47 -6.95
CA SER A 346 -14.88 -8.27 -6.07
C SER A 346 -14.10 -8.88 -4.89
N GLU A 347 -12.87 -9.31 -5.11
CA GLU A 347 -12.02 -9.84 -4.03
C GLU A 347 -11.54 -8.72 -3.08
N LEU A 348 -11.19 -7.55 -3.62
CA LEU A 348 -10.87 -6.38 -2.82
C LEU A 348 -12.08 -5.95 -1.96
N ALA A 349 -13.28 -5.90 -2.55
CA ALA A 349 -14.51 -5.57 -1.83
C ALA A 349 -14.83 -6.62 -0.74
N ARG A 350 -14.64 -7.92 -1.01
CA ARG A 350 -14.79 -9.00 -0.03
C ARG A 350 -13.83 -8.84 1.15
N ARG A 351 -12.58 -8.49 0.86
CA ARG A 351 -11.57 -8.21 1.88
C ARG A 351 -11.96 -7.01 2.74
N ARG A 352 -12.39 -5.90 2.11
CA ARG A 352 -12.81 -4.68 2.82
C ARG A 352 -14.08 -4.92 3.63
N PHE A 353 -15.04 -5.66 3.08
CA PHE A 353 -16.26 -6.05 3.78
C PHE A 353 -15.98 -6.81 5.09
N ARG A 354 -14.90 -7.55 5.20
CA ARG A 354 -14.53 -8.23 6.45
C ARG A 354 -14.34 -7.25 7.60
N GLU A 355 -13.69 -6.13 7.37
CA GLU A 355 -13.48 -5.09 8.37
C GLU A 355 -14.81 -4.42 8.72
N ILE A 356 -15.57 -4.03 7.72
CA ILE A 356 -16.91 -3.46 7.84
C ILE A 356 -17.84 -4.38 8.64
N ALA A 357 -17.88 -5.67 8.33
CA ALA A 357 -18.71 -6.65 9.03
C ALA A 357 -18.33 -6.83 10.51
N ARG A 358 -17.05 -6.64 10.84
CA ARG A 358 -16.59 -6.66 12.24
C ARG A 358 -17.04 -5.40 12.98
N VAL A 359 -16.85 -4.21 12.41
CA VAL A 359 -17.28 -2.93 12.97
C VAL A 359 -18.80 -2.91 13.12
N ALA A 360 -19.53 -3.33 12.11
CA ALA A 360 -20.99 -3.44 12.14
C ALA A 360 -21.53 -4.51 13.08
N GLY A 361 -20.67 -5.29 13.77
CA GLY A 361 -21.06 -6.30 14.75
C GLY A 361 -21.70 -7.57 14.18
N LEU A 362 -21.50 -7.85 12.88
CA LEU A 362 -21.94 -9.10 12.23
C LEU A 362 -21.05 -10.28 12.62
N ILE A 363 -19.76 -10.03 12.84
CA ILE A 363 -18.77 -11.05 13.14
C ILE A 363 -18.31 -10.88 14.59
N PHE A 364 -18.57 -11.87 15.42
CA PHE A 364 -18.11 -11.89 16.82
C PHE A 364 -16.76 -12.60 16.93
N SER A 365 -15.75 -11.92 17.45
CA SER A 365 -14.37 -12.44 17.58
C SER A 365 -14.17 -13.47 18.69
N GLY A 366 -15.21 -13.76 19.48
CA GLY A 366 -15.16 -14.68 20.62
C GLY A 366 -15.06 -13.97 21.96
N TYR A 367 -15.19 -14.74 23.03
CA TYR A 367 -15.06 -14.22 24.40
C TYR A 367 -13.58 -14.22 24.84
N PRO A 368 -13.20 -13.37 25.82
CA PRO A 368 -11.89 -13.46 26.45
C PRO A 368 -11.63 -14.90 26.97
N GLY A 369 -10.47 -15.46 26.57
CA GLY A 369 -10.12 -16.86 26.89
C GLY A 369 -10.57 -17.90 25.86
N THR A 370 -11.57 -17.60 25.02
CA THR A 370 -12.07 -18.48 23.94
C THR A 370 -12.27 -17.70 22.64
N PRO A 371 -11.22 -17.11 22.07
CA PRO A 371 -11.33 -16.38 20.81
C PRO A 371 -11.62 -17.34 19.65
N LYS A 372 -12.41 -16.89 18.66
CA LYS A 372 -12.56 -17.62 17.40
C LYS A 372 -11.24 -17.58 16.61
N SER A 373 -10.94 -18.67 15.92
CA SER A 373 -9.76 -18.69 15.03
C SER A 373 -9.95 -17.77 13.85
N THR A 374 -8.85 -17.25 13.30
CA THR A 374 -8.86 -16.40 12.10
C THR A 374 -9.56 -17.07 10.93
N ARG A 375 -9.36 -18.38 10.75
CA ARG A 375 -10.05 -19.16 9.71
C ARG A 375 -11.57 -19.11 9.89
N GLN A 376 -12.07 -19.24 11.12
CA GLN A 376 -13.50 -19.11 11.41
C GLN A 376 -14.04 -17.70 11.14
N LEU A 377 -13.26 -16.66 11.49
CA LEU A 377 -13.62 -15.28 11.22
C LEU A 377 -13.64 -14.99 9.70
N GLN A 378 -12.68 -15.52 8.96
CA GLN A 378 -12.63 -15.40 7.49
C GLN A 378 -13.80 -16.13 6.84
N ALA A 379 -14.05 -17.38 7.24
CA ALA A 379 -15.17 -18.17 6.74
C ALA A 379 -16.50 -17.46 7.00
N SER A 380 -16.70 -16.93 8.21
CA SER A 380 -17.90 -16.16 8.56
C SER A 380 -18.06 -14.91 7.70
N SER A 381 -16.97 -14.13 7.48
CA SER A 381 -17.06 -12.91 6.67
C SER A 381 -17.36 -13.20 5.19
N SER A 382 -16.76 -14.25 4.63
CA SER A 382 -17.04 -14.68 3.27
C SER A 382 -18.48 -15.14 3.10
N LEU A 383 -18.98 -15.88 4.08
CA LEU A 383 -20.39 -16.32 4.11
C LEU A 383 -21.35 -15.14 4.13
N PHE A 384 -21.14 -14.14 5.00
CA PHE A 384 -21.99 -12.94 5.04
C PHE A 384 -21.93 -12.16 3.72
N TYR A 385 -20.73 -12.00 3.15
CA TYR A 385 -20.60 -11.34 1.85
C TYR A 385 -21.42 -12.04 0.76
N GLU A 386 -21.32 -13.36 0.67
CA GLU A 386 -22.02 -14.16 -0.33
C GLU A 386 -23.53 -14.18 -0.09
N VAL A 387 -23.97 -14.29 1.17
CA VAL A 387 -25.39 -14.25 1.54
C VAL A 387 -26.00 -12.91 1.18
N PHE A 388 -25.34 -11.79 1.53
CA PHE A 388 -25.84 -10.46 1.20
C PHE A 388 -25.81 -10.23 -0.31
N ALA A 389 -24.74 -10.57 -0.99
CA ALA A 389 -24.65 -10.41 -2.46
C ALA A 389 -25.76 -11.19 -3.21
N LYS A 390 -26.15 -12.35 -2.67
CA LYS A 390 -27.15 -13.22 -3.31
C LYS A 390 -28.58 -12.89 -2.93
N TYR A 391 -28.84 -12.58 -1.65
CA TYR A 391 -30.19 -12.50 -1.10
C TYR A 391 -30.56 -11.11 -0.60
N ASP A 392 -29.61 -10.18 -0.51
CA ASP A 392 -29.79 -8.80 -0.06
C ASP A 392 -28.84 -7.88 -0.83
N ALA A 393 -28.96 -7.90 -2.18
CA ALA A 393 -28.06 -7.15 -3.06
C ALA A 393 -28.11 -5.61 -2.83
N GLY A 394 -29.19 -5.11 -2.20
CA GLY A 394 -29.34 -3.72 -1.77
C GLY A 394 -28.67 -3.40 -0.43
N ASN A 395 -27.96 -4.34 0.20
CA ASN A 395 -27.32 -4.12 1.47
C ASN A 395 -26.25 -3.01 1.39
N MET A 396 -26.44 -1.95 2.14
CA MET A 396 -25.59 -0.76 2.06
C MET A 396 -24.17 -0.99 2.57
N LEU A 397 -23.90 -2.02 3.39
CA LEU A 397 -22.52 -2.39 3.78
C LEU A 397 -21.71 -2.98 2.61
N LEU A 398 -22.37 -3.64 1.65
CA LEU A 398 -21.70 -4.08 0.41
C LEU A 398 -21.33 -2.87 -0.46
N THR A 399 -22.26 -1.92 -0.59
CA THR A 399 -22.01 -0.66 -1.33
C THR A 399 -20.87 0.14 -0.66
N GLN A 400 -20.88 0.23 0.67
CA GLN A 400 -19.80 0.86 1.43
C GLN A 400 -18.45 0.16 1.15
N ALA A 401 -18.39 -1.18 1.16
CA ALA A 401 -17.16 -1.92 0.89
C ALA A 401 -16.59 -1.59 -0.49
N GLN A 402 -17.43 -1.52 -1.52
CA GLN A 402 -17.02 -1.14 -2.88
C GLN A 402 -16.54 0.32 -2.95
N ALA A 403 -17.28 1.24 -2.33
CA ALA A 403 -16.90 2.66 -2.28
C ALA A 403 -15.56 2.88 -1.55
N GLU A 404 -15.33 2.17 -0.46
CA GLU A 404 -14.09 2.27 0.29
C GLU A 404 -12.88 1.67 -0.43
N VAL A 405 -13.05 0.59 -1.20
CA VAL A 405 -11.98 0.09 -2.08
C VAL A 405 -11.57 1.18 -3.08
N LEU A 406 -12.52 1.81 -3.73
CA LEU A 406 -12.23 2.87 -4.71
C LEU A 406 -11.62 4.12 -4.08
N SER A 407 -12.10 4.53 -2.90
CA SER A 407 -11.68 5.79 -2.28
C SER A 407 -10.45 5.66 -1.40
N GLN A 408 -10.28 4.55 -0.67
CA GLN A 408 -9.23 4.38 0.34
C GLN A 408 -8.10 3.44 -0.11
N GLU A 409 -8.42 2.33 -0.79
CA GLU A 409 -7.39 1.38 -1.23
C GLU A 409 -6.75 1.78 -2.56
N LEU A 410 -7.55 2.25 -3.52
CA LEU A 410 -7.07 2.65 -4.85
C LEU A 410 -6.87 4.15 -4.99
N ASP A 411 -7.46 4.94 -4.11
CA ASP A 411 -7.48 6.40 -4.18
C ASP A 411 -7.76 6.90 -5.62
N ILE A 412 -8.92 6.52 -6.14
CA ILE A 412 -9.31 6.76 -7.54
C ILE A 412 -9.21 8.23 -7.95
N ARG A 413 -9.44 9.15 -7.01
CA ARG A 413 -9.32 10.60 -7.28
C ARG A 413 -7.88 10.98 -7.54
N ARG A 414 -6.96 10.45 -6.73
CA ARG A 414 -5.53 10.67 -6.89
C ARG A 414 -4.99 9.99 -8.13
N LEU A 415 -5.48 8.79 -8.43
CA LEU A 415 -5.17 8.06 -9.65
C LEU A 415 -5.53 8.90 -10.88
N ALA A 416 -6.77 9.42 -10.97
CA ALA A 416 -7.22 10.28 -12.05
C ALA A 416 -6.36 11.57 -12.18
N ALA A 417 -6.11 12.24 -11.05
CA ALA A 417 -5.25 13.43 -11.03
C ALA A 417 -3.81 13.11 -11.49
N THR A 418 -3.30 11.93 -11.14
CA THR A 418 -1.96 11.48 -11.54
C THR A 418 -1.90 11.17 -13.04
N LEU A 419 -2.89 10.49 -13.61
CA LEU A 419 -2.98 10.25 -15.05
C LEU A 419 -3.03 11.58 -15.82
N LYS A 420 -3.84 12.54 -15.39
CA LYS A 420 -3.91 13.86 -15.98
C LYS A 420 -2.55 14.59 -15.93
N ARG A 421 -1.84 14.47 -14.79
CA ARG A 421 -0.48 15.03 -14.67
C ARG A 421 0.50 14.32 -15.60
N MET A 422 0.52 12.99 -15.63
CA MET A 422 1.41 12.19 -16.48
C MET A 422 1.20 12.54 -17.98
N ARG A 423 -0.04 12.74 -18.41
CA ARG A 423 -0.38 13.17 -19.78
C ARG A 423 0.16 14.56 -20.10
N GLY A 424 0.26 15.46 -19.12
CA GLY A 424 0.83 16.79 -19.30
C GLY A 424 2.36 16.88 -19.14
N GLN A 425 3.01 15.80 -18.67
CA GLN A 425 4.46 15.76 -18.49
C GLN A 425 5.17 15.32 -19.77
N ARG A 426 6.40 15.81 -19.97
CA ARG A 426 7.29 15.24 -20.97
C ARG A 426 7.76 13.86 -20.50
N THR A 427 7.50 12.82 -21.27
CA THR A 427 7.97 11.47 -20.98
C THR A 427 9.44 11.31 -21.37
N GLU A 428 10.28 10.90 -20.45
CA GLU A 428 11.69 10.60 -20.66
C GLU A 428 11.95 9.11 -20.51
N PHE A 429 12.33 8.46 -21.62
CA PHE A 429 12.72 7.05 -21.65
C PHE A 429 14.23 6.91 -21.48
N VAL A 430 14.63 6.01 -20.57
CA VAL A 430 16.05 5.65 -20.35
C VAL A 430 16.21 4.15 -20.43
N ASP A 431 17.09 3.69 -21.32
CA ASP A 431 17.47 2.28 -21.39
C ASP A 431 18.65 2.01 -20.46
N LEU A 432 18.43 1.19 -19.46
CA LEU A 432 19.40 0.88 -18.43
C LEU A 432 20.26 -0.34 -18.80
N ARG A 433 21.57 -0.24 -18.60
CA ARG A 433 22.50 -1.40 -18.67
C ARG A 433 22.52 -2.18 -17.37
N VAL A 434 22.35 -1.49 -16.25
CA VAL A 434 22.23 -2.02 -14.89
C VAL A 434 21.06 -1.35 -14.19
N PRO A 435 20.45 -1.96 -13.13
CA PRO A 435 19.38 -1.30 -12.40
C PRO A 435 19.83 0.05 -11.82
N SER A 436 19.01 1.08 -11.97
CA SER A 436 19.26 2.38 -11.34
C SER A 436 19.01 2.34 -9.83
N PRO A 437 19.52 3.31 -9.04
CA PRO A 437 19.16 3.45 -7.64
C PRO A 437 17.65 3.51 -7.38
N PHE A 438 16.85 4.05 -8.30
CA PHE A 438 15.39 4.11 -8.15
C PHE A 438 14.70 2.80 -8.53
N ALA A 439 15.22 2.05 -9.49
CA ALA A 439 14.71 0.73 -9.89
C ALA A 439 14.97 -0.35 -8.83
N LEU A 440 16.13 -0.28 -8.17
CA LEU A 440 16.58 -1.31 -7.22
C LEU A 440 15.57 -1.64 -6.11
N PRO A 441 14.94 -0.67 -5.41
CA PRO A 441 13.94 -0.98 -4.37
C PRO A 441 12.72 -1.72 -4.90
N LEU A 442 12.27 -1.45 -6.13
CA LEU A 442 11.13 -2.13 -6.75
C LEU A 442 11.49 -3.59 -7.05
N MET A 443 12.69 -3.84 -7.56
CA MET A 443 13.20 -5.21 -7.78
C MET A 443 13.35 -5.97 -6.46
N VAL A 444 13.84 -5.30 -5.40
CA VAL A 444 14.04 -5.90 -4.06
C VAL A 444 12.72 -6.32 -3.43
N GLU A 445 11.65 -5.52 -3.56
CA GLU A 445 10.34 -5.88 -3.02
C GLU A 445 9.87 -7.23 -3.56
N ARG A 446 10.08 -7.50 -4.85
CA ARG A 446 9.79 -8.80 -5.48
C ARG A 446 10.69 -9.93 -4.99
N PHE A 447 11.99 -9.65 -4.76
CA PHE A 447 12.92 -10.66 -4.28
C PHE A 447 12.64 -11.10 -2.85
N ARG A 448 12.09 -10.21 -2.02
CA ARG A 448 11.69 -10.52 -0.64
C ARG A 448 10.69 -11.66 -0.56
N GLU A 449 9.84 -11.80 -1.56
CA GLU A 449 8.84 -12.88 -1.60
C GLU A 449 9.44 -14.23 -2.00
N LYS A 450 10.56 -14.25 -2.71
CA LYS A 450 11.11 -15.46 -3.36
C LYS A 450 12.42 -15.95 -2.79
N LEU A 451 13.18 -15.12 -2.08
CA LEU A 451 14.54 -15.43 -1.64
C LEU A 451 14.68 -15.49 -0.12
N THR A 452 15.56 -16.38 0.36
CA THR A 452 16.03 -16.34 1.75
C THR A 452 16.87 -15.09 1.98
N THR A 453 16.92 -14.60 3.22
CA THR A 453 17.65 -13.40 3.62
C THR A 453 19.10 -13.36 3.14
N GLU A 454 19.81 -14.48 3.23
CA GLU A 454 21.23 -14.58 2.85
C GLU A 454 21.37 -14.45 1.32
N LYS A 455 20.56 -15.17 0.55
CA LYS A 455 20.55 -15.06 -0.92
C LYS A 455 20.12 -13.67 -1.40
N LEU A 456 19.22 -13.02 -0.67
CA LEU A 456 18.80 -11.65 -0.96
C LEU A 456 19.96 -10.68 -0.73
N LYS A 457 20.68 -10.81 0.39
CA LYS A 457 21.86 -9.97 0.69
C LYS A 457 22.94 -10.10 -0.38
N ASP A 458 23.32 -11.34 -0.71
CA ASP A 458 24.36 -11.62 -1.72
C ASP A 458 23.98 -11.08 -3.11
N ARG A 459 22.67 -11.10 -3.43
CA ARG A 459 22.15 -10.56 -4.68
C ARG A 459 22.16 -9.04 -4.68
N LEU A 460 21.80 -8.41 -3.56
CA LEU A 460 21.84 -6.96 -3.39
C LEU A 460 23.28 -6.44 -3.45
N ASP A 461 24.22 -7.08 -2.76
CA ASP A 461 25.62 -6.68 -2.75
C ASP A 461 26.24 -6.75 -4.16
N ARG A 462 25.85 -7.76 -4.96
CA ARG A 462 26.26 -7.84 -6.37
C ARG A 462 25.65 -6.72 -7.22
N LEU A 463 24.35 -6.49 -7.11
CA LEU A 463 23.67 -5.45 -7.87
C LEU A 463 24.20 -4.05 -7.53
N LEU A 464 24.53 -3.78 -6.26
CA LEU A 464 25.13 -2.53 -5.83
C LEU A 464 26.54 -2.35 -6.43
N LYS A 465 27.38 -3.39 -6.42
CA LYS A 465 28.71 -3.36 -7.05
C LYS A 465 28.64 -3.15 -8.55
N ASP A 466 27.74 -3.87 -9.23
CA ASP A 466 27.55 -3.72 -10.67
C ASP A 466 27.08 -2.29 -11.03
N MET A 467 26.21 -1.72 -10.20
CA MET A 467 25.71 -0.36 -10.35
C MET A 467 26.81 0.69 -10.13
N GLU A 468 27.61 0.56 -9.06
CA GLU A 468 28.73 1.45 -8.78
C GLU A 468 29.77 1.39 -9.92
N HIS A 469 30.16 0.20 -10.35
CA HIS A 469 31.09 0.02 -11.46
C HIS A 469 30.59 0.59 -12.78
N ALA A 470 29.30 0.40 -13.09
CA ALA A 470 28.70 0.99 -14.31
C ALA A 470 28.64 2.52 -14.25
N ALA A 471 28.42 3.10 -13.07
CA ALA A 471 28.42 4.55 -12.88
C ALA A 471 29.82 5.14 -13.08
N ASP A 472 30.88 4.46 -12.59
CA ASP A 472 32.27 4.88 -12.78
C ASP A 472 32.70 4.80 -14.24
N LEU A 473 32.28 3.76 -14.97
CA LEU A 473 32.55 3.64 -16.41
C LEU A 473 31.89 4.75 -17.23
N THR A 474 30.68 5.14 -16.88
CA THR A 474 29.95 6.23 -17.55
C THR A 474 30.65 7.57 -17.33
N GLU A 475 31.21 7.81 -16.15
CA GLU A 475 31.99 9.02 -15.84
C GLU A 475 33.27 9.05 -16.64
N GLN A 476 34.01 7.95 -16.73
CA GLN A 476 35.25 7.82 -17.53
C GLN A 476 34.98 7.98 -19.04
N GLU A 477 33.84 7.49 -19.54
CA GLU A 477 33.44 7.70 -20.96
C GLU A 477 33.10 9.16 -21.24
N ALA A 478 32.51 9.89 -20.28
CA ALA A 478 32.18 11.31 -20.40
C ALA A 478 33.44 12.22 -20.35
N GLU A 479 34.47 11.82 -19.61
CA GLU A 479 35.74 12.56 -19.48
C GLU A 479 36.71 12.31 -20.65
N ARG A 480 36.48 11.34 -21.56
CA ARG A 480 37.30 11.11 -22.69
C ARG A 480 37.17 12.28 -23.69
N PRO A 481 38.28 13.00 -24.02
CA PRO A 481 38.22 14.07 -25.01
C PRO A 481 37.72 13.49 -26.33
N SER A 482 36.72 14.15 -26.92
CA SER A 482 36.20 13.79 -28.24
C SER A 482 37.34 13.83 -29.27
N ALA A 483 37.69 12.64 -29.78
CA ALA A 483 38.70 12.57 -30.87
C ALA A 483 38.28 13.49 -32.02
N PRO A 484 39.20 14.29 -32.58
CA PRO A 484 38.86 15.19 -33.65
C PRO A 484 38.29 14.39 -34.83
N ARG A 485 37.12 14.76 -35.32
CA ARG A 485 36.49 14.18 -36.53
C ARG A 485 37.48 14.29 -37.67
N ALA A 486 38.00 13.17 -38.16
CA ALA A 486 38.82 13.11 -39.33
C ALA A 486 38.03 13.72 -40.52
N GLY A 487 38.49 14.84 -41.05
CA GLY A 487 37.90 15.52 -42.18
C GLY A 487 37.85 14.59 -43.40
N PRO A 488 36.96 14.83 -44.37
CA PRO A 488 36.77 13.97 -45.54
C PRO A 488 38.05 13.92 -46.36
N ARG A 489 38.66 12.74 -46.50
CA ARG A 489 39.79 12.48 -47.38
C ARG A 489 39.35 12.84 -48.85
N ALA A 490 39.96 13.88 -49.37
CA ALA A 490 39.84 14.25 -50.79
C ALA A 490 40.24 13.04 -51.67
N ARG A 491 39.27 12.54 -52.47
CA ARG A 491 39.51 11.55 -53.49
C ARG A 491 40.45 12.20 -54.58
N ARG A 492 41.71 11.81 -54.58
CA ARG A 492 42.58 12.04 -55.69
C ARG A 492 42.06 11.27 -56.92
N LYS A 493 41.60 12.03 -57.95
CA LYS A 493 41.36 11.51 -59.26
C LYS A 493 42.71 11.05 -59.81
N ALA A 494 42.89 9.76 -60.06
CA ALA A 494 43.91 9.25 -60.94
C ALA A 494 43.33 9.27 -62.35
N GLY A 495 43.86 10.14 -63.18
CA GLY A 495 43.64 10.07 -64.60
C GLY A 495 44.65 9.09 -65.24
N ARG A 496 44.16 8.21 -66.02
CA ARG A 496 44.44 7.70 -67.32
C ARG A 496 43.73 6.41 -67.62
#